data_27000eea79e1ffbf68b801af6b06ac52
#
_entry.id   27000eea79e1ffbf68b801af6b06ac52
#
_cell.length_a   1.000
_cell.length_b   1.000
_cell.length_c   1.000
_cell.angle_alpha   90.00
_cell.angle_beta   90.00
_cell.angle_gamma   90.00
#
_symmetry.space_group_name_H-M   'P 1'
#
loop_
_entity.id
_entity.type
_entity.pdbx_description
1 polymer ?
#
loop_
_entity_poly.entity_id
_entity_poly.type
_entity_poly.pdbx_seq_one_letter_code
_entity_poly.pdbx_strand_id
1 'polypeptide(L)'
;YTNPQAELNKNSLKFTWERPEGKIYFRLNADVKTTNTFPEIRQKMNFPIQDLPKEIEIYTKPSETIDSSNEDIIRLASELVKGEDDLYAAVFKIADWTKNNIEYNLSTLTADVSQRASWVLQNRQGVCDELTSLFIALLRAVGIPARFVSGISYTNSPLFPENWGAHGWAEVYFLGYGWIPFDVTYGQFGWIDPAHIKFKDSVDSDEP
;
A
#
# COMPACT_ATOMS: atom_id res chain seq x y z
N TYR A 1 19.23 -30.49 14.70
CA TYR A 1 18.79 -29.20 14.14
C TYR A 1 19.99 -28.27 14.14
N THR A 2 20.48 -27.87 12.98
CA THR A 2 21.53 -26.84 12.89
C THR A 2 20.86 -25.49 13.18
N ASN A 3 21.37 -24.74 14.16
CA ASN A 3 20.93 -23.40 14.40
C ASN A 3 21.25 -22.52 13.17
N PRO A 4 20.35 -21.61 12.77
CA PRO A 4 20.65 -20.70 11.68
C PRO A 4 21.77 -19.74 12.08
N GLN A 5 22.58 -19.33 11.13
CA GLN A 5 23.38 -18.13 11.27
C GLN A 5 22.46 -16.92 11.12
N ALA A 6 22.48 -16.00 12.08
CA ALA A 6 21.65 -14.78 12.07
C ALA A 6 22.55 -13.57 11.86
N GLU A 7 22.24 -12.77 10.84
CA GLU A 7 22.92 -11.52 10.53
C GLU A 7 21.91 -10.37 10.69
N LEU A 8 22.17 -9.45 11.61
CA LEU A 8 21.38 -8.24 11.79
C LEU A 8 22.00 -7.11 10.97
N ASN A 9 21.28 -6.66 9.96
CA ASN A 9 21.56 -5.45 9.20
C ASN A 9 20.70 -4.29 9.72
N LYS A 10 20.97 -3.07 9.25
CA LYS A 10 20.27 -1.87 9.71
C LYS A 10 18.73 -2.00 9.66
N ASN A 11 18.20 -2.63 8.62
CA ASN A 11 16.76 -2.72 8.35
C ASN A 11 16.29 -4.16 8.06
N SER A 12 17.14 -5.18 8.29
CA SER A 12 16.80 -6.57 8.00
C SER A 12 17.51 -7.54 8.94
N LEU A 13 16.86 -8.65 9.21
CA LEU A 13 17.41 -9.80 9.91
C LEU A 13 17.41 -10.98 8.95
N LYS A 14 18.63 -11.46 8.60
CA LYS A 14 18.82 -12.58 7.69
C LYS A 14 19.14 -13.84 8.47
N PHE A 15 18.38 -14.90 8.23
CA PHE A 15 18.67 -16.23 8.74
C PHE A 15 19.19 -17.12 7.61
N THR A 16 20.31 -17.81 7.84
CA THR A 16 20.89 -18.73 6.87
C THR A 16 21.07 -20.11 7.50
N TRP A 17 20.55 -21.14 6.84
CA TRP A 17 20.74 -22.53 7.23
C TRP A 17 21.65 -23.21 6.21
N GLU A 18 22.68 -23.87 6.68
CA GLU A 18 23.50 -24.72 5.84
C GLU A 18 22.87 -26.13 5.74
N ARG A 19 22.53 -26.57 4.51
CA ARG A 19 21.95 -27.88 4.20
C ARG A 19 20.72 -28.24 5.05
N PRO A 20 19.65 -27.47 4.96
CA PRO A 20 18.44 -27.77 5.71
C PRO A 20 17.81 -29.08 5.21
N GLU A 21 17.49 -29.99 6.14
CA GLU A 21 16.74 -31.22 5.86
C GLU A 21 15.30 -31.03 6.40
N GLY A 22 14.29 -31.11 5.51
CA GLY A 22 12.88 -31.01 5.87
C GLY A 22 12.37 -29.59 6.16
N LYS A 23 11.31 -29.47 6.97
CA LYS A 23 10.70 -28.17 7.31
C LYS A 23 11.53 -27.42 8.34
N ILE A 24 11.81 -26.17 8.05
CA ILE A 24 12.49 -25.25 8.96
C ILE A 24 11.42 -24.40 9.66
N TYR A 25 11.59 -24.24 10.97
CA TYR A 25 10.79 -23.38 11.79
C TYR A 25 11.67 -22.34 12.46
N PHE A 26 11.29 -21.08 12.38
CA PHE A 26 11.90 -20.02 13.17
C PHE A 26 10.82 -19.15 13.80
N ARG A 27 11.16 -18.49 14.89
CA ARG A 27 10.26 -17.55 15.56
C ARG A 27 11.04 -16.28 15.85
N LEU A 28 10.44 -15.15 15.51
CA LEU A 28 10.88 -13.82 15.92
C LEU A 28 9.87 -13.27 16.93
N ASN A 29 10.35 -12.82 18.08
CA ASN A 29 9.55 -12.09 19.05
C ASN A 29 10.06 -10.65 19.10
N ALA A 30 9.16 -9.68 19.04
CA ALA A 30 9.49 -8.26 19.11
C ALA A 30 8.44 -7.50 19.91
N ASP A 31 8.87 -6.55 20.73
CA ASP A 31 8.00 -5.56 21.32
C ASP A 31 7.95 -4.34 20.40
N VAL A 32 6.74 -4.01 19.91
CA VAL A 32 6.56 -2.89 18.98
C VAL A 32 5.74 -1.80 19.65
N LYS A 33 6.26 -0.58 19.61
CA LYS A 33 5.52 0.62 20.03
C LYS A 33 5.17 1.42 18.79
N THR A 34 3.88 1.52 18.50
CA THR A 34 3.36 2.39 17.44
C THR A 34 3.03 3.77 18.00
N THR A 35 3.30 4.81 17.21
CA THR A 35 2.93 6.19 17.53
C THR A 35 2.30 6.81 16.30
N ASN A 36 1.09 7.32 16.44
CA ASN A 36 0.37 8.00 15.35
C ASN A 36 0.62 9.50 15.46
N THR A 37 1.66 9.97 14.80
CA THR A 37 1.95 11.40 14.66
C THR A 37 1.95 11.74 13.19
N PHE A 38 0.75 11.81 12.58
CA PHE A 38 0.63 12.25 11.21
C PHE A 38 0.47 13.77 11.17
N PRO A 39 1.19 14.46 10.27
CA PRO A 39 1.00 15.88 10.10
C PRO A 39 -0.40 16.17 9.56
N GLU A 40 -1.12 17.08 10.21
CA GLU A 40 -2.39 17.56 9.67
C GLU A 40 -2.13 18.49 8.48
N ILE A 41 -2.68 18.14 7.32
CA ILE A 41 -2.66 19.01 6.15
C ILE A 41 -3.75 20.06 6.33
N ARG A 42 -3.36 21.29 6.69
CA ARG A 42 -4.26 22.39 6.97
C ARG A 42 -4.35 23.41 5.86
N GLN A 43 -3.53 23.27 4.84
CA GLN A 43 -3.44 24.20 3.72
C GLN A 43 -3.84 23.51 2.44
N LYS A 44 -4.52 24.24 1.56
CA LYS A 44 -4.74 23.83 0.20
C LYS A 44 -3.38 23.58 -0.47
N MET A 45 -3.27 22.44 -1.13
CA MET A 45 -2.09 22.07 -1.89
C MET A 45 -2.42 22.02 -3.36
N ASN A 46 -1.61 22.68 -4.18
CA ASN A 46 -1.89 22.77 -5.61
C ASN A 46 -1.90 21.39 -6.27
N PHE A 47 -2.92 21.18 -7.08
CA PHE A 47 -3.04 20.04 -8.00
C PHE A 47 -3.41 20.57 -9.40
N PRO A 48 -2.79 20.09 -10.50
CA PRO A 48 -1.71 19.09 -10.55
C PRO A 48 -0.40 19.49 -9.87
N ILE A 49 0.36 18.49 -9.40
CA ILE A 49 1.63 18.71 -8.71
C ILE A 49 2.65 19.24 -9.69
N GLN A 50 3.38 20.28 -9.29
CA GLN A 50 4.54 20.82 -10.00
C GLN A 50 5.80 20.60 -9.15
N ASP A 51 6.96 20.48 -9.79
CA ASP A 51 8.27 20.43 -9.13
C ASP A 51 8.45 19.29 -8.12
N LEU A 52 8.15 18.05 -8.56
CA LEU A 52 8.44 16.86 -7.77
C LEU A 52 9.95 16.64 -7.60
N PRO A 53 10.43 16.29 -6.39
CA PRO A 53 11.80 15.83 -6.18
C PRO A 53 12.08 14.58 -7.03
N LYS A 54 13.29 14.50 -7.62
CA LYS A 54 13.67 13.39 -8.52
C LYS A 54 13.53 12.01 -7.89
N GLU A 55 13.86 11.90 -6.60
CA GLU A 55 13.74 10.66 -5.83
C GLU A 55 12.29 10.21 -5.62
N ILE A 56 11.33 11.12 -5.80
CA ILE A 56 9.90 10.85 -5.68
C ILE A 56 9.26 10.47 -7.02
N GLU A 57 9.86 10.85 -8.15
CA GLU A 57 9.30 10.62 -9.48
C GLU A 57 9.03 9.14 -9.77
N ILE A 58 9.82 8.21 -9.21
CA ILE A 58 9.62 6.76 -9.42
C ILE A 58 8.23 6.31 -8.95
N TYR A 59 7.67 6.96 -7.94
CA TYR A 59 6.37 6.66 -7.37
C TYR A 59 5.18 7.23 -8.15
N THR A 60 5.43 7.85 -9.32
CA THR A 60 4.40 8.22 -10.30
C THR A 60 4.42 7.30 -11.52
N LYS A 61 5.33 6.32 -11.58
CA LYS A 61 5.48 5.44 -12.73
C LYS A 61 4.67 4.15 -12.57
N PRO A 62 4.24 3.55 -13.69
CA PRO A 62 3.63 2.22 -13.63
C PRO A 62 4.66 1.17 -13.19
N SER A 63 4.17 0.11 -12.61
CA SER A 63 4.92 -1.10 -12.26
C SER A 63 4.13 -2.35 -12.66
N GLU A 64 4.57 -3.54 -12.32
CA GLU A 64 3.98 -4.78 -12.83
C GLU A 64 2.53 -4.97 -12.38
N THR A 65 2.26 -4.84 -11.07
CA THR A 65 0.90 -4.97 -10.54
C THR A 65 0.15 -3.63 -10.51
N ILE A 66 0.88 -2.52 -10.39
CA ILE A 66 0.33 -1.16 -10.37
C ILE A 66 0.45 -0.55 -11.78
N ASP A 67 -0.29 -1.10 -12.73
CA ASP A 67 -0.26 -0.78 -14.16
C ASP A 67 -0.99 0.55 -14.49
N SER A 68 -0.54 1.64 -13.88
CA SER A 68 -1.14 2.98 -13.95
C SER A 68 -1.18 3.59 -15.37
N SER A 69 -0.50 2.98 -16.34
CA SER A 69 -0.58 3.36 -17.76
C SER A 69 -1.73 2.71 -18.53
N ASN A 70 -2.54 1.87 -17.88
CA ASN A 70 -3.73 1.28 -18.48
C ASN A 70 -4.76 2.37 -18.83
N GLU A 71 -5.35 2.31 -20.04
CA GLU A 71 -6.26 3.35 -20.54
C GLU A 71 -7.53 3.53 -19.69
N ASP A 72 -8.09 2.45 -19.16
CA ASP A 72 -9.29 2.52 -18.30
C ASP A 72 -8.98 3.16 -16.94
N ILE A 73 -7.78 2.88 -16.40
CA ILE A 73 -7.29 3.51 -15.17
C ILE A 73 -7.08 5.02 -15.38
N ILE A 74 -6.40 5.40 -16.47
CA ILE A 74 -6.17 6.81 -16.82
C ILE A 74 -7.48 7.56 -17.00
N ARG A 75 -8.43 6.96 -17.73
CA ARG A 75 -9.75 7.56 -17.97
C ARG A 75 -10.50 7.80 -16.66
N LEU A 76 -10.60 6.78 -15.83
CA LEU A 76 -11.29 6.87 -14.54
C LEU A 76 -10.63 7.87 -13.61
N ALA A 77 -9.31 7.80 -13.45
CA ALA A 77 -8.57 8.70 -12.58
C ALA A 77 -8.77 10.17 -13.00
N SER A 78 -8.67 10.45 -14.32
CA SER A 78 -8.89 11.80 -14.87
C SER A 78 -10.31 12.28 -14.65
N GLU A 79 -11.30 11.39 -14.71
CA GLU A 79 -12.71 11.73 -14.45
C GLU A 79 -12.96 12.08 -12.97
N LEU A 80 -12.38 11.28 -12.06
CA LEU A 80 -12.54 11.47 -10.61
C LEU A 80 -11.97 12.80 -10.12
N VAL A 81 -10.85 13.25 -10.69
CA VAL A 81 -10.21 14.51 -10.28
C VAL A 81 -10.54 15.69 -11.19
N LYS A 82 -11.49 15.55 -12.09
CA LYS A 82 -11.85 16.60 -13.05
C LYS A 82 -12.28 17.88 -12.34
N GLY A 83 -11.57 18.98 -12.65
CA GLY A 83 -11.85 20.30 -12.07
C GLY A 83 -11.35 20.48 -10.64
N GLU A 84 -10.64 19.48 -10.07
CA GLU A 84 -10.02 19.62 -8.76
C GLU A 84 -8.70 20.39 -8.87
N ASP A 85 -8.46 21.26 -7.90
CA ASP A 85 -7.24 22.06 -7.80
C ASP A 85 -6.55 21.94 -6.42
N ASP A 86 -7.07 21.02 -5.55
CA ASP A 86 -6.51 20.68 -4.25
C ASP A 86 -6.05 19.23 -4.26
N LEU A 87 -4.75 19.00 -3.98
CA LEU A 87 -4.16 17.67 -3.96
C LEU A 87 -4.83 16.74 -2.95
N TYR A 88 -5.10 17.22 -1.72
CA TYR A 88 -5.72 16.37 -0.71
C TYR A 88 -7.14 15.95 -1.13
N ALA A 89 -7.90 16.88 -1.67
CA ALA A 89 -9.24 16.60 -2.18
C ALA A 89 -9.20 15.61 -3.36
N ALA A 90 -8.24 15.73 -4.28
CA ALA A 90 -8.03 14.78 -5.38
C ALA A 90 -7.73 13.38 -4.86
N VAL A 91 -6.80 13.25 -3.91
CA VAL A 91 -6.45 11.97 -3.27
C VAL A 91 -7.66 11.37 -2.55
N PHE A 92 -8.37 12.18 -1.77
CA PHE A 92 -9.55 11.73 -1.04
C PHE A 92 -10.65 11.19 -1.97
N LYS A 93 -10.94 11.88 -3.07
CA LYS A 93 -11.94 11.42 -4.06
C LYS A 93 -11.59 10.04 -4.63
N ILE A 94 -10.31 9.82 -4.96
CA ILE A 94 -9.84 8.53 -5.49
C ILE A 94 -9.91 7.45 -4.40
N ALA A 95 -9.52 7.77 -3.15
CA ALA A 95 -9.58 6.83 -2.02
C ALA A 95 -11.03 6.43 -1.71
N ASP A 96 -11.91 7.40 -1.61
CA ASP A 96 -13.35 7.19 -1.35
C ASP A 96 -14.00 6.38 -2.47
N TRP A 97 -13.68 6.70 -3.72
CA TRP A 97 -14.17 5.93 -4.85
C TRP A 97 -13.69 4.47 -4.79
N THR A 98 -12.40 4.22 -4.54
CA THR A 98 -11.85 2.87 -4.44
C THR A 98 -12.54 2.08 -3.33
N LYS A 99 -12.67 2.68 -2.14
CA LYS A 99 -13.34 2.08 -0.99
C LYS A 99 -14.78 1.67 -1.27
N ASN A 100 -15.53 2.51 -2.00
CA ASN A 100 -16.97 2.33 -2.17
C ASN A 100 -17.35 1.56 -3.44
N ASN A 101 -16.41 1.33 -4.38
CA ASN A 101 -16.70 0.71 -5.67
C ASN A 101 -15.97 -0.62 -5.91
N ILE A 102 -15.12 -1.04 -4.99
CA ILE A 102 -14.42 -2.33 -5.06
C ILE A 102 -14.84 -3.19 -3.87
N GLU A 103 -15.37 -4.36 -4.14
CA GLU A 103 -15.79 -5.32 -3.12
C GLU A 103 -14.56 -6.01 -2.51
N TYR A 104 -14.48 -6.05 -1.18
CA TYR A 104 -13.47 -6.85 -0.50
C TYR A 104 -13.88 -8.32 -0.54
N ASN A 105 -13.17 -9.13 -1.31
CA ASN A 105 -13.54 -10.52 -1.56
C ASN A 105 -12.35 -11.47 -1.36
N LEU A 106 -12.38 -12.23 -0.28
CA LEU A 106 -11.33 -13.21 0.06
C LEU A 106 -11.22 -14.36 -0.95
N SER A 107 -12.24 -14.61 -1.79
CA SER A 107 -12.16 -15.64 -2.83
C SER A 107 -11.19 -15.28 -3.97
N THR A 108 -10.78 -14.01 -4.06
CA THR A 108 -9.73 -13.58 -5.00
C THR A 108 -8.32 -13.87 -4.52
N LEU A 109 -8.17 -14.30 -3.27
CA LEU A 109 -6.90 -14.69 -2.66
C LEU A 109 -6.39 -15.99 -3.33
N THR A 110 -5.84 -15.86 -4.53
CA THR A 110 -5.15 -16.94 -5.22
C THR A 110 -3.68 -16.91 -4.82
N ALA A 111 -3.20 -17.98 -4.28
CA ALA A 111 -2.04 -18.11 -3.41
C ALA A 111 -0.68 -17.53 -3.88
N ASP A 112 -0.50 -17.11 -5.12
CA ASP A 112 0.85 -16.89 -5.62
C ASP A 112 1.13 -15.53 -6.29
N VAL A 113 0.11 -14.74 -6.70
CA VAL A 113 0.35 -13.47 -7.42
C VAL A 113 -0.79 -12.48 -7.17
N SER A 114 -0.49 -11.26 -6.74
CA SER A 114 -1.44 -10.15 -6.69
C SER A 114 -1.95 -9.80 -8.09
N GLN A 115 -3.25 -9.57 -8.24
CA GLN A 115 -3.83 -9.19 -9.52
C GLN A 115 -3.44 -7.75 -9.88
N ARG A 116 -3.30 -7.48 -11.18
CA ARG A 116 -3.02 -6.13 -11.67
C ARG A 116 -4.14 -5.16 -11.33
N ALA A 117 -3.82 -3.90 -11.10
CA ALA A 117 -4.79 -2.85 -10.82
C ALA A 117 -5.88 -2.74 -11.91
N SER A 118 -5.54 -2.94 -13.18
CA SER A 118 -6.52 -2.97 -14.28
C SER A 118 -7.51 -4.12 -14.16
N TRP A 119 -7.05 -5.30 -13.71
CA TRP A 119 -7.94 -6.43 -13.46
C TRP A 119 -8.92 -6.13 -12.31
N VAL A 120 -8.42 -5.54 -11.21
CA VAL A 120 -9.25 -5.13 -10.06
C VAL A 120 -10.30 -4.12 -10.48
N LEU A 121 -9.92 -3.14 -11.30
CA LEU A 121 -10.86 -2.16 -11.86
C LEU A 121 -11.97 -2.83 -12.68
N GLN A 122 -11.61 -3.80 -13.52
CA GLN A 122 -12.55 -4.50 -14.38
C GLN A 122 -13.50 -5.42 -13.60
N ASN A 123 -12.97 -6.16 -12.62
CA ASN A 123 -13.72 -7.18 -11.88
C ASN A 123 -14.40 -6.63 -10.61
N ARG A 124 -14.07 -5.42 -10.17
CA ARG A 124 -14.66 -4.73 -9.02
C ARG A 124 -14.53 -5.48 -7.70
N GLN A 125 -13.51 -6.30 -7.55
CA GLN A 125 -13.27 -7.08 -6.35
C GLN A 125 -11.77 -7.30 -6.14
N GLY A 126 -11.38 -7.57 -4.89
CA GLY A 126 -10.01 -7.85 -4.51
C GLY A 126 -9.83 -7.94 -3.00
N VAL A 127 -8.62 -8.19 -2.56
CA VAL A 127 -8.20 -8.10 -1.15
C VAL A 127 -7.38 -6.84 -0.90
N CYS A 128 -6.79 -6.68 0.29
CA CYS A 128 -6.13 -5.44 0.71
C CYS A 128 -5.05 -4.94 -0.27
N ASP A 129 -4.17 -5.82 -0.74
CA ASP A 129 -3.09 -5.50 -1.68
C ASP A 129 -3.62 -5.08 -3.05
N GLU A 130 -4.66 -5.73 -3.53
CA GLU A 130 -5.29 -5.45 -4.81
C GLU A 130 -6.06 -4.13 -4.80
N LEU A 131 -6.83 -3.86 -3.73
CA LEU A 131 -7.48 -2.56 -3.53
C LEU A 131 -6.45 -1.44 -3.43
N THR A 132 -5.37 -1.66 -2.68
CA THR A 132 -4.27 -0.71 -2.52
C THR A 132 -3.56 -0.46 -3.84
N SER A 133 -3.28 -1.51 -4.62
CA SER A 133 -2.63 -1.39 -5.94
C SER A 133 -3.49 -0.61 -6.92
N LEU A 134 -4.81 -0.82 -6.94
CA LEU A 134 -5.72 -0.02 -7.76
C LEU A 134 -5.74 1.45 -7.32
N PHE A 135 -5.83 1.72 -6.02
CA PHE A 135 -5.77 3.07 -5.49
C PHE A 135 -4.49 3.80 -5.91
N ILE A 136 -3.33 3.15 -5.76
CA ILE A 136 -2.04 3.71 -6.16
C ILE A 136 -1.98 3.91 -7.68
N ALA A 137 -2.51 2.97 -8.48
CA ALA A 137 -2.54 3.10 -9.94
C ALA A 137 -3.36 4.31 -10.40
N LEU A 138 -4.53 4.54 -9.80
CA LEU A 138 -5.36 5.71 -10.07
C LEU A 138 -4.64 7.03 -9.72
N LEU A 139 -3.94 7.07 -8.59
CA LEU A 139 -3.15 8.23 -8.19
C LEU A 139 -2.00 8.51 -9.17
N ARG A 140 -1.21 7.48 -9.50
CA ARG A 140 -0.09 7.61 -10.41
C ARG A 140 -0.51 8.01 -11.82
N ALA A 141 -1.69 7.55 -12.27
CA ALA A 141 -2.23 7.90 -13.58
C ALA A 141 -2.50 9.41 -13.75
N VAL A 142 -2.69 10.14 -12.65
CA VAL A 142 -2.86 11.60 -12.63
C VAL A 142 -1.64 12.33 -12.04
N GLY A 143 -0.49 11.66 -11.98
CA GLY A 143 0.78 12.25 -11.55
C GLY A 143 0.94 12.43 -10.04
N ILE A 144 0.13 11.79 -9.21
CA ILE A 144 0.23 11.84 -7.75
C ILE A 144 1.15 10.69 -7.29
N PRO A 145 2.28 11.00 -6.59
CA PRO A 145 3.19 9.97 -6.13
C PRO A 145 2.57 9.17 -4.99
N ALA A 146 2.55 7.86 -5.15
CA ALA A 146 2.07 6.94 -4.12
C ALA A 146 2.91 5.66 -4.10
N ARG A 147 3.10 5.08 -2.92
CA ARG A 147 3.86 3.84 -2.73
C ARG A 147 3.06 2.81 -1.95
N PHE A 148 3.39 1.56 -2.18
CA PHE A 148 2.82 0.44 -1.46
C PHE A 148 3.52 0.28 -0.10
N VAL A 149 2.77 -0.07 0.91
CA VAL A 149 3.30 -0.41 2.24
C VAL A 149 2.80 -1.79 2.61
N SER A 150 3.72 -2.68 2.94
CA SER A 150 3.43 -3.98 3.49
C SER A 150 3.71 -4.03 4.99
N GLY A 151 2.83 -4.73 5.70
CA GLY A 151 2.93 -4.89 7.14
C GLY A 151 1.92 -5.88 7.68
N ILE A 152 1.52 -5.68 8.92
CA ILE A 152 0.43 -6.39 9.54
C ILE A 152 -0.57 -5.40 10.14
N SER A 153 -1.83 -5.81 10.21
CA SER A 153 -2.85 -5.09 10.94
C SER A 153 -3.59 -6.00 11.91
N TYR A 154 -4.08 -5.41 13.01
CA TYR A 154 -4.95 -6.11 13.93
C TYR A 154 -6.32 -6.32 13.27
N THR A 155 -6.81 -7.54 13.36
CA THR A 155 -8.12 -7.92 12.83
C THR A 155 -8.79 -8.92 13.77
N ASN A 156 -10.10 -8.85 13.90
CA ASN A 156 -10.89 -9.85 14.60
C ASN A 156 -11.51 -10.90 13.66
N SER A 157 -11.00 -10.98 12.43
CA SER A 157 -11.43 -11.99 11.47
C SER A 157 -11.07 -13.39 11.95
N PRO A 158 -12.00 -14.36 11.89
CA PRO A 158 -11.74 -15.75 12.30
C PRO A 158 -10.67 -16.44 11.43
N LEU A 159 -10.29 -15.87 10.32
CA LEU A 159 -9.21 -16.36 9.45
C LEU A 159 -7.82 -16.15 10.06
N PHE A 160 -7.70 -15.26 11.04
CA PHE A 160 -6.44 -14.93 11.70
C PHE A 160 -6.53 -15.23 13.21
N PRO A 161 -6.23 -16.47 13.65
CA PRO A 161 -6.36 -16.88 15.05
C PRO A 161 -5.55 -16.02 16.03
N GLU A 162 -4.45 -15.45 15.58
CA GLU A 162 -3.59 -14.56 16.37
C GLU A 162 -4.09 -13.10 16.38
N ASN A 163 -5.23 -12.81 15.75
CA ASN A 163 -5.80 -11.49 15.56
C ASN A 163 -4.90 -10.49 14.79
N TRP A 164 -3.87 -10.96 14.13
CA TRP A 164 -2.99 -10.17 13.28
C TRP A 164 -2.87 -10.84 11.92
N GLY A 165 -3.08 -10.07 10.86
CA GLY A 165 -2.98 -10.55 9.49
C GLY A 165 -2.01 -9.72 8.66
N ALA A 166 -1.43 -10.33 7.63
CA ALA A 166 -0.72 -9.59 6.59
C ALA A 166 -1.66 -8.54 6.00
N HIS A 167 -1.15 -7.33 5.77
CA HIS A 167 -1.95 -6.22 5.30
C HIS A 167 -1.13 -5.25 4.46
N GLY A 168 -1.78 -4.73 3.40
CA GLY A 168 -1.22 -3.72 2.51
C GLY A 168 -2.05 -2.43 2.56
N TRP A 169 -1.35 -1.28 2.57
CA TRP A 169 -1.96 0.04 2.45
C TRP A 169 -1.05 0.96 1.62
N ALA A 170 -1.52 2.15 1.32
CA ALA A 170 -0.75 3.12 0.56
C ALA A 170 -0.19 4.23 1.45
N GLU A 171 0.93 4.81 1.02
CA GLU A 171 1.37 6.12 1.45
C GLU A 171 1.43 7.04 0.22
N VAL A 172 0.84 8.23 0.34
CA VAL A 172 0.79 9.26 -0.70
C VAL A 172 1.73 10.39 -0.31
N TYR A 173 2.50 10.88 -1.26
CA TYR A 173 3.46 11.96 -1.01
C TYR A 173 2.83 13.34 -1.14
N PHE A 174 2.95 14.12 -0.09
CA PHE A 174 2.53 15.52 -0.04
C PHE A 174 3.76 16.41 0.15
N LEU A 175 3.99 17.32 -0.80
CA LEU A 175 5.16 18.22 -0.75
C LEU A 175 5.14 19.04 0.54
N GLY A 176 6.28 19.02 1.28
CA GLY A 176 6.40 19.69 2.58
C GLY A 176 5.87 18.89 3.78
N TYR A 177 5.08 17.83 3.56
CA TYR A 177 4.55 16.95 4.61
C TYR A 177 5.14 15.54 4.56
N GLY A 178 5.65 15.12 3.39
CA GLY A 178 6.18 13.78 3.22
C GLY A 178 5.09 12.74 2.91
N TRP A 179 5.32 11.50 3.35
CA TRP A 179 4.45 10.36 3.10
C TRP A 179 3.30 10.29 4.12
N ILE A 180 2.08 10.36 3.63
CA ILE A 180 0.84 10.33 4.43
C ILE A 180 0.10 9.02 4.14
N PRO A 181 -0.32 8.25 5.16
CA PRO A 181 -0.94 6.96 4.95
C PRO A 181 -2.41 7.07 4.52
N PHE A 182 -2.81 6.14 3.65
CA PHE A 182 -4.18 5.93 3.19
C PHE A 182 -4.46 4.44 3.12
N ASP A 183 -5.40 3.97 3.92
CA ASP A 183 -5.88 2.60 3.88
C ASP A 183 -7.30 2.55 3.31
N VAL A 184 -7.41 2.15 2.04
CA VAL A 184 -8.69 2.05 1.35
C VAL A 184 -9.49 0.82 1.76
N THR A 185 -8.86 -0.18 2.38
CA THR A 185 -9.55 -1.36 2.94
C THR A 185 -10.33 -1.00 4.18
N TYR A 186 -9.71 -0.28 5.12
CA TYR A 186 -10.38 0.14 6.37
C TYR A 186 -11.06 1.51 6.26
N GLY A 187 -10.81 2.28 5.20
CA GLY A 187 -11.37 3.62 5.03
C GLY A 187 -10.69 4.66 5.92
N GLN A 188 -9.40 4.51 6.17
CA GLN A 188 -8.59 5.43 6.95
C GLN A 188 -7.77 6.31 5.99
N PHE A 189 -8.16 7.56 5.83
CA PHE A 189 -7.62 8.47 4.82
C PHE A 189 -6.87 9.62 5.47
N GLY A 190 -5.56 9.73 5.20
CA GLY A 190 -4.69 10.72 5.81
C GLY A 190 -4.21 10.36 7.23
N TRP A 191 -4.58 9.21 7.72
CA TRP A 191 -4.19 8.64 9.00
C TRP A 191 -4.39 7.13 8.98
N ILE A 192 -3.71 6.42 9.88
CA ILE A 192 -4.01 5.02 10.20
C ILE A 192 -4.01 4.85 11.72
N ASP A 193 -4.77 3.90 12.23
CA ASP A 193 -4.80 3.61 13.65
C ASP A 193 -3.52 2.88 14.13
N PRO A 194 -3.28 2.78 15.46
CA PRO A 194 -2.12 2.09 16.01
C PRO A 194 -2.13 0.57 15.82
N ALA A 195 -3.19 0.02 15.26
CA ALA A 195 -3.29 -1.39 14.93
C ALA A 195 -2.55 -1.77 13.63
N HIS A 196 -1.83 -0.83 13.01
CA HIS A 196 -0.99 -1.07 11.85
C HIS A 196 0.49 -1.09 12.23
N ILE A 197 1.21 -2.13 11.81
CA ILE A 197 2.67 -2.23 11.98
C ILE A 197 3.30 -2.35 10.60
N LYS A 198 3.98 -1.27 10.17
CA LYS A 198 4.69 -1.21 8.89
C LYS A 198 5.98 -2.03 8.95
N PHE A 199 6.20 -2.86 7.94
CA PHE A 199 7.47 -3.58 7.74
C PHE A 199 8.31 -2.96 6.63
N LYS A 200 7.68 -2.65 5.49
CA LYS A 200 8.38 -2.22 4.27
C LYS A 200 7.52 -1.27 3.46
N ASP A 201 8.15 -0.41 2.69
CA ASP A 201 7.53 0.30 1.57
C ASP A 201 8.24 -0.05 0.26
N SER A 202 7.50 -0.03 -0.83
CA SER A 202 7.94 -0.47 -2.15
C SER A 202 7.25 0.30 -3.27
N VAL A 203 7.81 0.18 -4.46
CA VAL A 203 7.20 0.74 -5.68
C VAL A 203 6.03 -0.13 -6.15
N ASP A 204 6.09 -1.44 -5.92
CA ASP A 204 5.08 -2.41 -6.32
C ASP A 204 4.67 -3.31 -5.14
N SER A 205 3.49 -3.93 -5.21
CA SER A 205 3.00 -4.85 -4.18
C SER A 205 3.77 -6.18 -4.17
N ASP A 206 4.32 -6.60 -5.31
CA ASP A 206 5.05 -7.86 -5.47
C ASP A 206 6.58 -7.73 -5.32
N GLU A 207 7.09 -6.57 -4.91
CA GLU A 207 8.50 -6.44 -4.60
C GLU A 207 8.86 -7.24 -3.33
N PRO A 208 9.85 -8.17 -3.41
CA PRO A 208 10.26 -9.02 -2.29
C PRO A 208 10.94 -8.26 -1.14
#